data_f4d6e574a881c6864150cd879d5c28c5
#
_entry.id   f4d6e574a881c6864150cd879d5c28c5
#
_cell.length_a   1.000
_cell.length_b   1.000
_cell.length_c   1.000
_cell.angle_alpha   90.00
_cell.angle_beta   90.00
_cell.angle_gamma   90.00
#
_symmetry.space_group_name_H-M   'P 1'
#
loop_
_entity.id
_entity.type
_entity.pdbx_description
1 polymer ?
#
loop_
_entity_poly.entity_id
_entity_poly.type
_entity_poly.pdbx_seq_one_letter_code
_entity_poly.pdbx_strand_id
1 'polypeptide(L)'
;MLNKPQAPPRATLGRSVAWTATAAWMAVIFAMSSLPGSAIPGTGSEIAHFVTYGVLGGLLYLAISHETPDRIRAIMLAVLISSAYGVSDEFHQAFVPGRVPDVVDWGIDTLGSLAGALTTHAALRRRREAVRGGGDRDQ
;
A
#
# COMPACT_ATOMS: atom_id res chain seq x y z
N MET A 1 -37.57 11.84 9.27
CA MET A 1 -36.39 11.01 8.94
C MET A 1 -35.74 11.59 7.69
N LEU A 2 -34.64 12.29 7.85
CA LEU A 2 -33.89 12.85 6.70
C LEU A 2 -33.14 11.71 6.01
N ASN A 3 -33.51 11.42 4.77
CA ASN A 3 -32.83 10.42 3.92
C ASN A 3 -31.43 10.91 3.66
N LYS A 4 -30.42 10.22 4.24
CA LYS A 4 -29.01 10.54 4.04
C LYS A 4 -28.67 10.33 2.55
N PRO A 5 -28.09 11.32 1.84
CA PRO A 5 -27.77 11.14 0.42
C PRO A 5 -26.86 9.93 0.26
N GLN A 6 -27.28 8.97 -0.56
CA GLN A 6 -26.44 7.81 -0.90
C GLN A 6 -25.27 8.28 -1.76
N ALA A 7 -24.05 7.86 -1.40
CA ALA A 7 -22.87 8.16 -2.19
C ALA A 7 -23.06 7.62 -3.63
N PRO A 8 -22.63 8.36 -4.66
CA PRO A 8 -22.80 7.93 -6.05
C PRO A 8 -22.11 6.59 -6.30
N PRO A 9 -22.68 5.69 -7.12
CA PRO A 9 -22.21 4.30 -7.31
C PRO A 9 -20.72 4.18 -7.75
N ARG A 10 -20.18 5.18 -8.44
CA ARG A 10 -18.76 5.19 -8.87
C ARG A 10 -17.78 5.38 -7.70
N ALA A 11 -18.16 6.07 -6.65
CA ALA A 11 -17.28 6.26 -5.48
C ALA A 11 -17.18 4.98 -4.65
N THR A 12 -18.25 4.22 -4.54
CA THR A 12 -18.26 2.92 -3.85
C THR A 12 -17.45 1.87 -4.59
N LEU A 13 -17.53 1.84 -5.93
CA LEU A 13 -16.77 0.91 -6.76
C LEU A 13 -15.26 1.16 -6.63
N GLY A 14 -14.81 2.41 -6.71
CA GLY A 14 -13.39 2.76 -6.56
C GLY A 14 -12.84 2.36 -5.19
N ARG A 15 -13.64 2.56 -4.14
CA ARG A 15 -13.31 2.14 -2.77
C ARG A 15 -13.13 0.62 -2.67
N SER A 16 -14.10 -0.15 -3.14
CA SER A 16 -14.05 -1.61 -3.10
C SER A 16 -12.87 -2.16 -3.89
N VAL A 17 -12.60 -1.62 -5.09
CA VAL A 17 -11.46 -2.01 -5.91
C VAL A 17 -10.14 -1.75 -5.18
N ALA A 18 -9.97 -0.60 -4.53
CA ALA A 18 -8.75 -0.28 -3.80
C ALA A 18 -8.51 -1.27 -2.64
N TRP A 19 -9.53 -1.57 -1.83
CA TRP A 19 -9.41 -2.55 -0.75
C TRP A 19 -9.16 -3.97 -1.25
N THR A 20 -9.85 -4.39 -2.33
CA THR A 20 -9.63 -5.71 -2.94
C THR A 20 -8.20 -5.84 -3.49
N ALA A 21 -7.68 -4.81 -4.17
CA ALA A 21 -6.31 -4.80 -4.66
C ALA A 21 -5.30 -4.86 -3.51
N THR A 22 -5.54 -4.15 -2.42
CA THR A 22 -4.70 -4.20 -1.21
C THR A 22 -4.69 -5.62 -0.62
N ALA A 23 -5.85 -6.23 -0.42
CA ALA A 23 -5.95 -7.58 0.12
C ALA A 23 -5.30 -8.63 -0.80
N ALA A 24 -5.50 -8.51 -2.12
CA ALA A 24 -4.86 -9.38 -3.10
C ALA A 24 -3.32 -9.24 -3.06
N TRP A 25 -2.81 -8.02 -2.93
CA TRP A 25 -1.38 -7.79 -2.83
C TRP A 25 -0.79 -8.35 -1.53
N MET A 26 -1.47 -8.19 -0.40
CA MET A 26 -1.07 -8.84 0.87
C MET A 26 -1.02 -10.36 0.73
N ALA A 27 -1.98 -10.97 0.03
CA ALA A 27 -1.95 -12.41 -0.24
C ALA A 27 -0.76 -12.82 -1.14
N VAL A 28 -0.37 -11.99 -2.10
CA VAL A 28 0.84 -12.20 -2.91
C VAL A 28 2.09 -12.14 -2.03
N ILE A 29 2.21 -11.15 -1.16
CA ILE A 29 3.34 -11.05 -0.21
C ILE A 29 3.41 -12.32 0.64
N PHE A 30 2.31 -12.73 1.25
CA PHE A 30 2.26 -13.95 2.06
C PHE A 30 2.68 -15.20 1.28
N ALA A 31 2.23 -15.34 0.04
CA ALA A 31 2.60 -16.46 -0.81
C ALA A 31 4.12 -16.47 -1.14
N MET A 32 4.70 -15.30 -1.44
CA MET A 32 6.14 -15.16 -1.68
C MET A 32 6.96 -15.41 -0.41
N SER A 33 6.51 -14.91 0.72
CA SER A 33 7.11 -15.10 2.03
C SER A 33 7.09 -16.56 2.49
N SER A 34 6.12 -17.34 2.03
CA SER A 34 6.00 -18.78 2.30
C SER A 34 6.96 -19.65 1.48
N LEU A 35 7.67 -19.09 0.51
CA LEU A 35 8.65 -19.84 -0.28
C LEU A 35 9.92 -20.11 0.55
N PRO A 36 10.47 -21.33 0.49
CA PRO A 36 11.70 -21.68 1.20
C PRO A 36 12.87 -20.82 0.70
N GLY A 37 13.82 -20.52 1.59
CA GLY A 37 14.98 -19.69 1.27
C GLY A 37 15.79 -20.17 0.06
N SER A 38 15.80 -21.48 -0.20
CA SER A 38 16.46 -22.07 -1.38
C SER A 38 15.81 -21.71 -2.73
N ALA A 39 14.56 -21.25 -2.71
CA ALA A 39 13.82 -20.85 -3.91
C ALA A 39 14.03 -19.36 -4.25
N ILE A 40 14.74 -18.60 -3.42
CA ILE A 40 14.90 -17.16 -3.57
C ILE A 40 16.36 -16.84 -3.95
N PRO A 41 16.60 -16.07 -5.03
CA PRO A 41 17.93 -15.60 -5.35
C PRO A 41 18.53 -14.80 -4.19
N GLY A 42 19.76 -15.13 -3.76
CA GLY A 42 20.42 -14.52 -2.61
C GLY A 42 20.89 -13.07 -2.78
N THR A 43 20.66 -12.46 -3.95
CA THR A 43 21.03 -11.07 -4.23
C THR A 43 19.79 -10.24 -4.56
N GLY A 44 19.63 -9.08 -3.88
CA GLY A 44 18.56 -8.13 -4.16
C GLY A 44 17.28 -8.33 -3.33
N SER A 45 17.33 -9.10 -2.23
CA SER A 45 16.18 -9.25 -1.34
C SER A 45 15.70 -7.91 -0.79
N GLU A 46 16.62 -7.02 -0.40
CA GLU A 46 16.30 -5.69 0.12
C GLU A 46 15.53 -4.82 -0.89
N ILE A 47 15.94 -4.86 -2.17
CA ILE A 47 15.22 -4.14 -3.24
C ILE A 47 13.83 -4.75 -3.43
N ALA A 48 13.72 -6.07 -3.39
CA ALA A 48 12.42 -6.75 -3.50
C ALA A 48 11.49 -6.37 -2.34
N HIS A 49 11.98 -6.35 -1.10
CA HIS A 49 11.27 -5.89 0.09
C HIS A 49 10.80 -4.44 -0.10
N PHE A 50 11.72 -3.52 -0.41
CA PHE A 50 11.42 -2.11 -0.62
C PHE A 50 10.32 -1.89 -1.67
N VAL A 51 10.44 -2.53 -2.84
CA VAL A 51 9.46 -2.38 -3.93
C VAL A 51 8.12 -3.00 -3.56
N THR A 52 8.14 -4.20 -3.00
CA THR A 52 6.93 -4.95 -2.64
C THR A 52 6.10 -4.20 -1.59
N TYR A 53 6.75 -3.72 -0.54
CA TYR A 53 6.09 -2.92 0.48
C TYR A 53 5.81 -1.49 0.03
N GLY A 54 6.56 -0.96 -0.93
CA GLY A 54 6.24 0.29 -1.62
C GLY A 54 4.90 0.22 -2.34
N VAL A 55 4.64 -0.88 -3.06
CA VAL A 55 3.34 -1.14 -3.69
C VAL A 55 2.24 -1.25 -2.63
N LEU A 56 2.49 -1.99 -1.54
CA LEU A 56 1.52 -2.13 -0.44
C LEU A 56 1.18 -0.78 0.19
N GLY A 57 2.18 0.05 0.51
CA GLY A 57 1.98 1.39 1.07
C GLY A 57 1.17 2.30 0.15
N GLY A 58 1.44 2.24 -1.16
CA GLY A 58 0.67 2.97 -2.17
C GLY A 58 -0.79 2.51 -2.27
N LEU A 59 -1.05 1.21 -2.27
CA LEU A 59 -2.40 0.64 -2.29
C LEU A 59 -3.18 0.95 -1.02
N LEU A 60 -2.54 0.82 0.15
CA LEU A 60 -3.15 1.20 1.43
C LEU A 60 -3.49 2.69 1.47
N TYR A 61 -2.57 3.56 1.03
CA TYR A 61 -2.87 4.98 0.93
C TYR A 61 -4.07 5.25 0.03
N LEU A 62 -4.14 4.61 -1.14
CA LEU A 62 -5.26 4.74 -2.06
C LEU A 62 -6.57 4.31 -1.39
N ALA A 63 -6.61 3.15 -0.76
CA ALA A 63 -7.78 2.63 -0.07
C ALA A 63 -8.23 3.54 1.09
N ILE A 64 -7.29 3.93 1.98
CA ILE A 64 -7.58 4.77 3.14
C ILE A 64 -7.98 6.19 2.72
N SER A 65 -7.48 6.71 1.60
CA SER A 65 -7.86 8.03 1.09
C SER A 65 -9.33 8.14 0.67
N HIS A 66 -10.02 7.02 0.50
CA HIS A 66 -11.48 6.97 0.33
C HIS A 66 -12.24 7.06 1.66
N GLU A 67 -11.59 6.78 2.79
CA GLU A 67 -12.20 6.77 4.12
C GLU A 67 -12.01 8.10 4.87
N THR A 68 -10.92 8.81 4.58
CA THR A 68 -10.60 10.08 5.24
C THR A 68 -10.14 11.15 4.26
N PRO A 69 -10.62 12.40 4.40
CA PRO A 69 -10.11 13.52 3.61
C PRO A 69 -8.72 13.99 4.08
N ASP A 70 -8.32 13.65 5.31
CA ASP A 70 -7.02 14.03 5.88
C ASP A 70 -5.90 13.18 5.27
N ARG A 71 -5.06 13.84 4.47
CA ARG A 71 -3.97 13.21 3.70
C ARG A 71 -2.84 12.73 4.58
N ILE A 72 -2.49 13.49 5.61
CA ILE A 72 -1.43 13.12 6.56
C ILE A 72 -1.86 11.88 7.33
N ARG A 73 -3.07 11.88 7.83
CA ARG A 73 -3.65 10.71 8.51
C ARG A 73 -3.69 9.49 7.60
N ALA A 74 -4.06 9.65 6.33
CA ALA A 74 -4.07 8.54 5.37
C ALA A 74 -2.67 7.95 5.14
N ILE A 75 -1.63 8.80 5.01
CA ILE A 75 -0.24 8.36 4.89
C ILE A 75 0.21 7.62 6.15
N MET A 76 -0.01 8.22 7.32
CA MET A 76 0.38 7.61 8.60
C MET A 76 -0.25 6.24 8.82
N LEU A 77 -1.55 6.11 8.55
CA LEU A 77 -2.27 4.84 8.68
C LEU A 77 -1.78 3.80 7.65
N ALA A 78 -1.51 4.21 6.41
CA ALA A 78 -0.99 3.32 5.38
C ALA A 78 0.38 2.74 5.80
N VAL A 79 1.29 3.59 6.28
CA VAL A 79 2.61 3.18 6.76
C VAL A 79 2.49 2.29 8.00
N LEU A 80 1.66 2.67 8.97
CA LEU A 80 1.48 1.90 10.20
C LEU A 80 0.93 0.49 9.92
N ILE A 81 -0.11 0.37 9.09
CA ILE A 81 -0.71 -0.91 8.74
C ILE A 81 0.29 -1.78 7.95
N SER A 82 0.99 -1.18 6.98
CA SER A 82 1.99 -1.89 6.19
C SER A 82 3.17 -2.35 7.05
N SER A 83 3.67 -1.50 7.95
CA SER A 83 4.75 -1.85 8.88
C SER A 83 4.35 -2.96 9.85
N ALA A 84 3.12 -2.92 10.37
CA ALA A 84 2.58 -4.00 11.20
C ALA A 84 2.45 -5.31 10.42
N TYR A 85 2.07 -5.23 9.15
CA TYR A 85 2.05 -6.40 8.26
C TYR A 85 3.46 -6.95 8.03
N GLY A 86 4.48 -6.09 7.86
CA GLY A 86 5.89 -6.49 7.77
C GLY A 86 6.36 -7.26 9.00
N VAL A 87 6.00 -6.78 10.21
CA VAL A 87 6.29 -7.55 11.45
C VAL A 87 5.66 -8.95 11.41
N SER A 88 4.40 -9.06 10.95
CA SER A 88 3.73 -10.36 10.84
C SER A 88 4.36 -11.26 9.79
N ASP A 89 4.90 -10.67 8.72
CA ASP A 89 5.60 -11.36 7.65
C ASP A 89 6.93 -11.94 8.15
N GLU A 90 7.74 -11.14 8.84
CA GLU A 90 8.98 -11.59 9.47
C GLU A 90 8.73 -12.71 10.50
N PHE A 91 7.67 -12.56 11.30
CA PHE A 91 7.26 -13.61 12.22
C PHE A 91 6.86 -14.90 11.49
N HIS A 92 6.15 -14.81 10.37
CA HIS A 92 5.81 -15.96 9.54
C HIS A 92 7.07 -16.62 8.95
N GLN A 93 8.02 -15.83 8.45
CA GLN A 93 9.27 -16.33 7.88
C GLN A 93 10.11 -17.13 8.88
N ALA A 94 10.00 -16.86 10.19
CA ALA A 94 10.65 -17.65 11.22
C ALA A 94 10.29 -19.16 11.17
N PHE A 95 9.15 -19.50 10.59
CA PHE A 95 8.67 -20.89 10.46
C PHE A 95 8.91 -21.47 9.06
N VAL A 96 9.48 -20.71 8.14
CA VAL A 96 9.74 -21.15 6.76
C VAL A 96 11.16 -21.69 6.62
N PRO A 97 11.36 -22.93 6.12
CA PRO A 97 12.68 -23.53 6.01
C PRO A 97 13.67 -22.66 5.19
N GLY A 98 14.84 -22.39 5.78
CA GLY A 98 15.88 -21.63 5.14
C GLY A 98 15.65 -20.12 5.08
N ARG A 99 14.67 -19.59 5.82
CA ARG A 99 14.47 -18.16 6.05
C ARG A 99 14.96 -17.78 7.44
N VAL A 100 15.48 -16.57 7.55
CA VAL A 100 15.90 -15.97 8.82
C VAL A 100 15.22 -14.61 8.90
N PRO A 101 14.39 -14.35 9.92
CA PRO A 101 13.80 -13.04 10.13
C PRO A 101 14.89 -11.97 10.32
N ASP A 102 14.72 -10.84 9.67
CA ASP A 102 15.67 -9.73 9.76
C ASP A 102 14.94 -8.40 10.06
N VAL A 103 15.33 -7.77 11.16
CA VAL A 103 14.81 -6.46 11.54
C VAL A 103 15.18 -5.37 10.52
N VAL A 104 16.24 -5.57 9.75
CA VAL A 104 16.64 -4.66 8.67
C VAL A 104 15.63 -4.74 7.53
N ASP A 105 15.19 -5.94 7.16
CA ASP A 105 14.15 -6.14 6.14
C ASP A 105 12.85 -5.45 6.54
N TRP A 106 12.41 -5.59 7.79
CA TRP A 106 11.27 -4.84 8.31
C TRP A 106 11.45 -3.30 8.22
N GLY A 107 12.66 -2.81 8.50
CA GLY A 107 13.00 -1.38 8.34
C GLY A 107 12.86 -0.93 6.89
N ILE A 108 13.34 -1.73 5.94
CA ILE A 108 13.26 -1.50 4.50
C ILE A 108 11.80 -1.53 4.03
N ASP A 109 10.99 -2.46 4.52
CA ASP A 109 9.54 -2.56 4.26
C ASP A 109 8.82 -1.28 4.67
N THR A 110 9.13 -0.77 5.87
CA THR A 110 8.53 0.46 6.39
C THR A 110 8.92 1.67 5.54
N LEU A 111 10.19 1.78 5.13
CA LEU A 111 10.65 2.85 4.23
C LEU A 111 10.05 2.74 2.84
N GLY A 112 9.96 1.54 2.30
CA GLY A 112 9.27 1.26 1.04
C GLY A 112 7.81 1.71 1.08
N SER A 113 7.10 1.34 2.15
CA SER A 113 5.71 1.75 2.37
C SER A 113 5.52 3.25 2.42
N LEU A 114 6.40 3.96 3.10
CA LEU A 114 6.38 5.43 3.15
C LEU A 114 6.59 6.02 1.76
N ALA A 115 7.59 5.53 1.03
CA ALA A 115 7.87 5.98 -0.34
C ALA A 115 6.67 5.74 -1.27
N GLY A 116 6.03 4.56 -1.19
CA GLY A 116 4.85 4.22 -1.96
C GLY A 116 3.63 5.07 -1.64
N ALA A 117 3.37 5.32 -0.36
CA ALA A 117 2.27 6.20 0.07
C ALA A 117 2.48 7.66 -0.41
N LEU A 118 3.70 8.19 -0.28
CA LEU A 118 4.04 9.55 -0.71
C LEU A 118 3.98 9.71 -2.23
N THR A 119 4.49 8.76 -3.00
CA THR A 119 4.45 8.80 -4.47
C THR A 119 3.02 8.72 -4.98
N THR A 120 2.19 7.85 -4.40
CA THR A 120 0.76 7.75 -4.74
C THR A 120 0.02 9.04 -4.39
N HIS A 121 0.28 9.63 -3.22
CA HIS A 121 -0.26 10.94 -2.84
C HIS A 121 0.08 12.02 -3.86
N ALA A 122 1.37 12.14 -4.23
CA ALA A 122 1.84 13.13 -5.18
C ALA A 122 1.21 12.94 -6.58
N ALA A 123 1.09 11.70 -7.05
CA ALA A 123 0.47 11.38 -8.32
C ALA A 123 -1.01 11.78 -8.36
N LEU A 124 -1.77 11.47 -7.30
CA LEU A 124 -3.17 11.84 -7.19
C LEU A 124 -3.37 13.36 -7.09
N ARG A 125 -2.47 14.06 -6.41
CA ARG A 125 -2.49 15.52 -6.32
C ARG A 125 -2.29 16.16 -7.69
N ARG A 126 -1.24 15.78 -8.43
CA ARG A 126 -0.95 16.28 -9.78
C ARG A 126 -2.12 16.04 -10.74
N ARG A 127 -2.75 14.87 -10.66
CA ARG A 127 -3.91 14.53 -11.48
C ARG A 127 -5.09 15.46 -11.23
N ARG A 128 -5.36 15.82 -9.96
CA ARG A 128 -6.42 16.77 -9.60
C ARG A 128 -6.13 18.18 -10.07
N GLU A 129 -4.89 18.62 -9.98
CA GLU A 129 -4.44 19.94 -10.45
C GLU A 129 -4.58 20.05 -11.99
N ALA A 130 -4.19 19.02 -12.73
CA ALA A 130 -4.33 18.96 -14.18
C ALA A 130 -5.78 19.03 -14.64
N VAL A 131 -6.69 18.33 -13.98
CA VAL A 131 -8.13 18.37 -14.30
C VAL A 131 -8.73 19.75 -14.01
N ARG A 132 -8.33 20.42 -12.93
CA ARG A 132 -8.79 21.77 -12.59
C ARG A 132 -8.27 22.82 -13.56
N GLY A 133 -7.00 22.74 -13.96
CA GLY A 133 -6.39 23.71 -14.89
C GLY A 133 -6.84 23.55 -16.35
N GLY A 134 -7.36 22.38 -16.75
CA GLY A 134 -7.94 22.17 -18.08
C GLY A 134 -9.31 22.82 -18.26
N GLY A 135 -10.13 22.82 -17.21
CA GLY A 135 -11.49 23.40 -17.26
C GLY A 135 -11.53 24.93 -17.30
N ASP A 136 -10.43 25.61 -16.98
CA ASP A 136 -10.34 27.08 -16.97
C ASP A 136 -9.89 27.66 -18.33
N ARG A 137 -9.47 26.80 -19.25
CA ARG A 137 -9.01 27.24 -20.61
C ARG A 137 -10.10 27.20 -21.67
N ASP A 138 -11.23 26.59 -21.36
CA ASP A 138 -12.35 26.42 -22.30
C ASP A 138 -13.50 27.42 -22.05
N GLN A 139 -13.27 28.44 -21.21
CA GLN A 139 -14.17 29.57 -20.94
C GLN A 139 -13.58 30.88 -21.44
#